data_7b42dcb036df1c8b2815835d2ff37374
#
_entry.id   7b42dcb036df1c8b2815835d2ff37374
#
_cell.length_a   1.000
_cell.length_b   1.000
_cell.length_c   1.000
_cell.angle_alpha   90.00
_cell.angle_beta   90.00
_cell.angle_gamma   90.00
#
_symmetry.space_group_name_H-M   'P 1'
#
loop_
_entity.id
_entity.type
_entity.pdbx_description
1 polymer ?
#
loop_
_entity_poly.entity_id
_entity_poly.type
_entity_poly.pdbx_seq_one_letter_code
_entity_poly.pdbx_strand_id
1 'polypeptide(L)'
;MPKFRQTSEIIKLMAKKQDIRDVGIIAHIDHGKTTMTDSLLAEAGLLSPKIAGEARALDYLEEEQKRGITIKTANISLLHEIEGTPYVVNLIDTPGHVDFTGKVTRALRAIDGVVVVVDAVEEVMVQTETVTKQALEERVRPVLFINKVDRLIGELKLNSDQVQSKLLRVIRDFNNLIDLYGEQEHKEKWRVDPAKGTVAFGSALHRWGFTVDLAQQKGIKFSDVVEAYQKERWQELQKTIPLHDAILSMVVKNLPNPVEAQKYRVPKIWKGELESEIGQAMLKCDENGPTVICLTSAQMDPHAGLVATGRTFSGSIREGDRIYLVGAKKDYRVQQVSMYMGAFREVVDRIAAGNISALLGLDL
;
A
#
# COMPACT_ATOMS: atom_id res chain seq x y z
N MET A 1 12.16 0.22 16.87
CA MET A 1 13.51 -0.40 16.65
C MET A 1 14.46 0.63 16.04
N PRO A 2 15.79 0.59 16.26
CA PRO A 2 16.71 1.47 15.54
C PRO A 2 16.67 1.18 14.04
N LYS A 3 16.73 2.21 13.20
CA LYS A 3 16.64 2.16 11.72
C LYS A 3 17.54 1.07 11.11
N PHE A 4 18.77 0.92 11.57
CA PHE A 4 19.76 -0.05 11.08
C PHE A 4 19.34 -1.52 11.28
N ARG A 5 18.60 -1.79 12.34
CA ARG A 5 18.11 -3.14 12.67
C ARG A 5 16.96 -3.55 11.76
N GLN A 6 16.10 -2.61 11.39
CA GLN A 6 14.99 -2.84 10.45
C GLN A 6 15.50 -3.16 9.04
N THR A 7 16.48 -2.41 8.51
CA THR A 7 17.04 -2.64 7.18
C THR A 7 17.62 -4.07 7.04
N SER A 8 18.42 -4.51 8.01
CA SER A 8 19.02 -5.84 7.98
C SER A 8 17.99 -6.97 8.10
N GLU A 9 16.92 -6.75 8.82
CA GLU A 9 15.81 -7.68 8.96
C GLU A 9 14.96 -7.75 7.69
N ILE A 10 14.63 -6.61 7.09
CA ILE A 10 13.90 -6.54 5.82
C ILE A 10 14.69 -7.27 4.71
N ILE A 11 15.98 -7.03 4.58
CA ILE A 11 16.84 -7.70 3.58
C ILE A 11 16.76 -9.23 3.73
N LYS A 12 16.80 -9.76 4.96
CA LYS A 12 16.67 -11.19 5.22
C LYS A 12 15.29 -11.73 4.84
N LEU A 13 14.23 -10.96 5.11
CA LEU A 13 12.84 -11.35 4.83
C LEU A 13 12.48 -11.24 3.35
N MET A 14 13.16 -10.39 2.58
CA MET A 14 12.93 -10.26 1.14
C MET A 14 13.09 -11.58 0.36
N ALA A 15 13.80 -12.56 0.90
CA ALA A 15 13.88 -13.90 0.34
C ALA A 15 12.64 -14.77 0.65
N LYS A 16 11.86 -14.41 1.66
CA LYS A 16 10.66 -15.15 2.10
C LYS A 16 9.40 -14.56 1.46
N LYS A 17 9.13 -14.92 0.23
CA LYS A 17 8.05 -14.35 -0.60
C LYS A 17 6.66 -14.43 0.04
N GLN A 18 6.39 -15.44 0.88
CA GLN A 18 5.13 -15.59 1.61
C GLN A 18 4.91 -14.47 2.64
N ASP A 19 6.02 -13.92 3.17
CA ASP A 19 5.99 -12.90 4.20
C ASP A 19 6.06 -11.46 3.62
N ILE A 20 5.94 -11.32 2.30
CA ILE A 20 5.93 -10.03 1.59
C ILE A 20 4.50 -9.66 1.22
N ARG A 21 4.18 -8.36 1.31
CA ARG A 21 2.96 -7.74 0.79
C ARG A 21 3.33 -6.48 0.00
N ASP A 22 2.99 -6.48 -1.29
CA ASP A 22 3.15 -5.31 -2.14
C ASP A 22 1.80 -4.63 -2.27
N VAL A 23 1.67 -3.45 -1.67
CA VAL A 23 0.39 -2.81 -1.39
C VAL A 23 0.39 -1.36 -1.83
N GLY A 24 -0.64 -0.97 -2.56
CA GLY A 24 -0.91 0.42 -2.87
C GLY A 24 -1.89 1.07 -1.91
N ILE A 25 -1.84 2.39 -1.85
CA ILE A 25 -2.84 3.19 -1.15
C ILE A 25 -3.51 4.08 -2.17
N ILE A 26 -4.83 3.97 -2.31
CA ILE A 26 -5.64 4.80 -3.19
C ILE A 26 -6.77 5.47 -2.41
N ALA A 27 -7.11 6.69 -2.81
CA ALA A 27 -8.16 7.47 -2.17
C ALA A 27 -8.67 8.56 -3.10
N HIS A 28 -9.85 9.09 -2.79
CA HIS A 28 -10.24 10.42 -3.25
C HIS A 28 -9.35 11.50 -2.62
N ILE A 29 -9.24 12.66 -3.26
CA ILE A 29 -8.55 13.82 -2.70
C ILE A 29 -9.12 14.12 -1.31
N ASP A 30 -8.26 14.49 -0.36
CA ASP A 30 -8.60 14.85 1.01
C ASP A 30 -9.25 13.73 1.87
N HIS A 31 -9.40 12.50 1.39
CA HIS A 31 -9.85 11.38 2.21
C HIS A 31 -8.82 10.91 3.27
N GLY A 32 -7.62 11.52 3.28
CA GLY A 32 -6.59 11.30 4.31
C GLY A 32 -5.56 10.23 3.98
N LYS A 33 -5.33 9.96 2.69
CA LYS A 33 -4.31 9.04 2.21
C LYS A 33 -2.93 9.39 2.78
N THR A 34 -2.44 10.61 2.55
CA THR A 34 -1.13 11.08 3.02
C THR A 34 -1.03 11.07 4.55
N THR A 35 -2.08 11.52 5.25
CA THR A 35 -2.12 11.49 6.72
C THR A 35 -2.01 10.06 7.28
N MET A 36 -2.67 9.10 6.63
CA MET A 36 -2.56 7.69 7.00
C MET A 36 -1.13 7.18 6.78
N THR A 37 -0.55 7.47 5.62
CA THR A 37 0.82 7.04 5.29
C THR A 37 1.86 7.63 6.24
N ASP A 38 1.77 8.93 6.56
CA ASP A 38 2.63 9.58 7.54
C ASP A 38 2.50 8.96 8.94
N SER A 39 1.28 8.57 9.31
CA SER A 39 1.03 7.87 10.58
C SER A 39 1.73 6.50 10.62
N LEU A 40 1.66 5.73 9.53
CA LEU A 40 2.36 4.44 9.42
C LEU A 40 3.88 4.61 9.48
N LEU A 41 4.43 5.65 8.85
CA LEU A 41 5.86 5.99 8.87
C LEU A 41 6.36 6.38 10.25
N ALA A 42 5.58 7.18 10.97
CA ALA A 42 5.93 7.60 12.32
C ALA A 42 6.04 6.42 13.29
N GLU A 43 5.11 5.48 13.21
CA GLU A 43 5.12 4.28 14.05
C GLU A 43 6.24 3.31 13.66
N ALA A 44 6.61 3.25 12.38
CA ALA A 44 7.79 2.52 11.93
C ALA A 44 9.12 3.18 12.34
N GLY A 45 9.08 4.36 12.99
CA GLY A 45 10.27 5.12 13.40
C GLY A 45 11.02 5.77 12.23
N LEU A 46 10.40 5.85 11.07
CA LEU A 46 10.96 6.48 9.85
C LEU A 46 10.62 7.97 9.77
N LEU A 47 9.66 8.43 10.57
CA LEU A 47 9.25 9.80 10.70
C LEU A 47 9.06 10.15 12.18
N SER A 48 9.40 11.40 12.57
CA SER A 48 9.12 11.85 13.94
C SER A 48 7.61 11.93 14.21
N PRO A 49 7.11 11.35 15.32
CA PRO A 49 5.69 11.41 15.66
C PRO A 49 5.12 12.83 15.77
N LYS A 50 5.98 13.83 16.05
CA LYS A 50 5.57 15.24 16.18
C LYS A 50 5.21 15.89 14.86
N ILE A 51 5.80 15.43 13.76
CA ILE A 51 5.62 15.98 12.42
C ILE A 51 4.77 15.07 11.51
N ALA A 52 4.38 13.90 11.98
CA ALA A 52 3.50 13.02 11.23
C ALA A 52 2.11 13.66 11.04
N GLY A 53 1.64 13.68 9.80
CA GLY A 53 0.40 14.37 9.40
C GLY A 53 0.59 15.86 9.05
N GLU A 54 1.70 16.50 9.49
CA GLU A 54 2.06 17.88 9.10
C GLU A 54 3.12 17.91 8.00
N ALA A 55 4.05 16.94 8.03
CA ALA A 55 5.24 16.95 7.21
C ALA A 55 5.06 16.41 5.78
N ARG A 56 3.94 15.70 5.50
CA ARG A 56 3.74 15.03 4.20
C ARG A 56 5.01 14.34 3.72
N ALA A 57 5.51 13.42 4.53
CA ALA A 57 6.85 12.84 4.42
C ALA A 57 7.15 12.16 3.09
N LEU A 58 6.13 11.79 2.33
CA LEU A 58 6.26 11.21 0.99
C LEU A 58 6.08 12.21 -0.15
N ASP A 59 5.67 13.44 0.14
CA ASP A 59 5.55 14.48 -0.85
C ASP A 59 6.92 15.18 -1.01
N TYR A 60 7.74 14.70 -1.93
CA TYR A 60 9.14 15.15 -2.12
C TYR A 60 9.27 16.44 -2.92
N LEU A 61 8.22 16.87 -3.61
CA LEU A 61 8.23 18.11 -4.39
C LEU A 61 7.70 19.26 -3.55
N GLU A 62 8.38 20.43 -3.62
CA GLU A 62 7.85 21.65 -3.02
C GLU A 62 6.41 21.98 -3.49
N GLU A 63 6.09 21.63 -4.74
CA GLU A 63 4.76 21.81 -5.31
C GLU A 63 3.72 20.88 -4.68
N GLU A 64 4.09 19.65 -4.32
CA GLU A 64 3.23 18.71 -3.59
C GLU A 64 2.90 19.26 -2.21
N GLN A 65 3.92 19.72 -1.48
CA GLN A 65 3.76 20.31 -0.15
C GLN A 65 2.92 21.60 -0.17
N LYS A 66 3.17 22.49 -1.15
CA LYS A 66 2.44 23.75 -1.27
C LYS A 66 0.97 23.57 -1.67
N ARG A 67 0.67 22.63 -2.55
CA ARG A 67 -0.69 22.38 -3.07
C ARG A 67 -1.49 21.37 -2.26
N GLY A 68 -0.81 20.64 -1.40
CA GLY A 68 -1.44 19.63 -0.59
C GLY A 68 -1.86 18.36 -1.33
N ILE A 69 -1.26 18.04 -2.47
CA ILE A 69 -1.57 16.88 -3.30
C ILE A 69 -0.31 16.05 -3.59
N THR A 70 -0.43 14.75 -3.60
CA THR A 70 0.64 13.83 -4.03
C THR A 70 0.66 13.75 -5.55
N ILE A 71 1.78 14.16 -6.16
CA ILE A 71 1.97 14.17 -7.63
C ILE A 71 2.78 12.96 -8.09
N LYS A 72 3.76 12.53 -7.29
CA LYS A 72 4.64 11.40 -7.59
C LYS A 72 4.30 10.18 -6.74
N THR A 73 4.49 9.01 -7.32
CA THR A 73 4.43 7.75 -6.57
C THR A 73 5.63 7.63 -5.65
N ALA A 74 5.40 7.40 -4.38
CA ALA A 74 6.42 7.13 -3.38
C ALA A 74 6.40 5.67 -2.96
N ASN A 75 7.55 5.11 -2.61
CA ASN A 75 7.70 3.71 -2.23
C ASN A 75 8.35 3.62 -0.84
N ILE A 76 7.84 2.69 -0.02
CA ILE A 76 8.37 2.44 1.32
C ILE A 76 8.29 0.96 1.63
N SER A 77 9.32 0.41 2.27
CA SER A 77 9.25 -0.91 2.88
C SER A 77 9.16 -0.78 4.41
N LEU A 78 8.13 -1.40 4.99
CA LEU A 78 7.87 -1.43 6.43
C LEU A 78 7.99 -2.85 6.95
N LEU A 79 8.43 -2.97 8.21
CA LEU A 79 8.40 -4.22 8.95
C LEU A 79 7.20 -4.23 9.88
N HIS A 80 6.41 -5.28 9.84
CA HIS A 80 5.29 -5.50 10.76
C HIS A 80 5.30 -6.94 11.29
N GLU A 81 5.04 -7.10 12.58
CA GLU A 81 5.04 -8.41 13.23
C GLU A 81 3.62 -8.80 13.65
N ILE A 82 3.21 -10.00 13.30
CA ILE A 82 1.95 -10.59 13.74
C ILE A 82 2.26 -11.92 14.42
N GLU A 83 1.88 -12.06 15.69
CA GLU A 83 2.04 -13.28 16.48
C GLU A 83 3.48 -13.85 16.44
N GLY A 84 4.47 -12.96 16.50
CA GLY A 84 5.88 -13.32 16.46
C GLY A 84 6.45 -13.60 15.06
N THR A 85 5.63 -13.50 14.01
CA THR A 85 6.06 -13.66 12.61
C THR A 85 6.25 -12.28 11.97
N PRO A 86 7.47 -11.93 11.51
CA PRO A 86 7.73 -10.67 10.85
C PRO A 86 7.35 -10.71 9.37
N TYR A 87 6.74 -9.62 8.88
CA TYR A 87 6.34 -9.42 7.49
C TYR A 87 6.95 -8.15 6.93
N VAL A 88 7.26 -8.16 5.64
CA VAL A 88 7.64 -6.97 4.88
C VAL A 88 6.42 -6.45 4.12
N VAL A 89 6.04 -5.21 4.37
CA VAL A 89 4.98 -4.52 3.65
C VAL A 89 5.59 -3.42 2.81
N ASN A 90 5.62 -3.62 1.50
CA ASN A 90 6.04 -2.61 0.53
C ASN A 90 4.82 -1.75 0.20
N LEU A 91 4.81 -0.52 0.70
CA LEU A 91 3.76 0.45 0.43
C LEU A 91 4.13 1.31 -0.78
N ILE A 92 3.19 1.44 -1.70
CA ILE A 92 3.28 2.37 -2.83
C ILE A 92 2.18 3.41 -2.66
N ASP A 93 2.57 4.64 -2.34
CA ASP A 93 1.65 5.77 -2.28
C ASP A 93 1.39 6.28 -3.70
N THR A 94 0.13 6.30 -4.11
CA THR A 94 -0.28 6.70 -5.46
C THR A 94 -0.83 8.11 -5.49
N PRO A 95 -0.65 8.86 -6.59
CA PRO A 95 -1.31 10.15 -6.75
C PRO A 95 -2.83 10.03 -6.63
N GLY A 96 -3.45 10.96 -5.87
CA GLY A 96 -4.92 10.97 -5.66
C GLY A 96 -5.69 11.77 -6.71
N HIS A 97 -5.03 12.54 -7.58
CA HIS A 97 -5.68 13.43 -8.53
C HIS A 97 -6.02 12.74 -9.87
N VAL A 98 -7.20 13.05 -10.44
CA VAL A 98 -7.67 12.47 -11.72
C VAL A 98 -6.71 12.68 -12.91
N ASP A 99 -5.96 13.78 -12.90
CA ASP A 99 -4.99 14.09 -13.97
C ASP A 99 -3.81 13.10 -14.02
N PHE A 100 -3.64 12.28 -12.97
CA PHE A 100 -2.55 11.31 -12.85
C PHE A 100 -2.97 9.87 -13.08
N THR A 101 -4.11 9.63 -13.73
CA THR A 101 -4.68 8.30 -14.00
C THR A 101 -3.66 7.31 -14.56
N GLY A 102 -2.83 7.73 -15.53
CA GLY A 102 -1.78 6.87 -16.10
C GLY A 102 -0.65 6.52 -15.12
N LYS A 103 -0.39 7.35 -14.10
CA LYS A 103 0.57 7.04 -13.04
C LYS A 103 -0.01 6.05 -12.05
N VAL A 104 -1.30 6.17 -11.73
CA VAL A 104 -2.02 5.22 -10.87
C VAL A 104 -2.02 3.84 -11.51
N THR A 105 -2.40 3.70 -12.78
CA THR A 105 -2.38 2.41 -13.49
C THR A 105 -0.99 1.77 -13.51
N ARG A 106 0.07 2.55 -13.72
CA ARG A 106 1.44 2.03 -13.65
C ARG A 106 1.82 1.53 -12.27
N ALA A 107 1.49 2.28 -11.22
CA ALA A 107 1.72 1.87 -9.84
C ALA A 107 0.94 0.59 -9.48
N LEU A 108 -0.31 0.48 -9.94
CA LEU A 108 -1.14 -0.71 -9.75
C LEU A 108 -0.52 -1.99 -10.32
N ARG A 109 0.34 -1.90 -11.34
CA ARG A 109 1.04 -3.07 -11.89
C ARG A 109 2.12 -3.62 -10.97
N ALA A 110 2.66 -2.80 -10.09
CA ALA A 110 3.69 -3.23 -9.13
C ALA A 110 3.13 -3.87 -7.86
N ILE A 111 1.86 -3.66 -7.54
CA ILE A 111 1.23 -4.07 -6.27
C ILE A 111 0.30 -5.26 -6.45
N ASP A 112 0.08 -6.01 -5.38
CA ASP A 112 -0.78 -7.20 -5.37
C ASP A 112 -2.11 -6.95 -4.66
N GLY A 113 -2.13 -5.98 -3.76
CA GLY A 113 -3.31 -5.55 -3.05
C GLY A 113 -3.35 -4.03 -2.88
N VAL A 114 -4.49 -3.51 -2.47
CA VAL A 114 -4.68 -2.07 -2.29
C VAL A 114 -5.53 -1.75 -1.07
N VAL A 115 -5.11 -0.77 -0.30
CA VAL A 115 -5.93 -0.15 0.75
C VAL A 115 -6.67 1.02 0.11
N VAL A 116 -7.98 0.92 0.03
CA VAL A 116 -8.86 2.01 -0.43
C VAL A 116 -9.27 2.81 0.78
N VAL A 117 -8.91 4.09 0.81
CA VAL A 117 -9.23 5.01 1.90
C VAL A 117 -10.46 5.81 1.55
N VAL A 118 -11.48 5.73 2.39
CA VAL A 118 -12.76 6.44 2.21
C VAL A 118 -13.05 7.29 3.44
N ASP A 119 -13.40 8.56 3.24
CA ASP A 119 -13.86 9.45 4.32
C ASP A 119 -15.25 9.02 4.79
N ALA A 120 -15.42 8.82 6.10
CA ALA A 120 -16.68 8.39 6.71
C ALA A 120 -17.82 9.42 6.55
N VAL A 121 -17.48 10.69 6.34
CA VAL A 121 -18.46 11.78 6.17
C VAL A 121 -18.87 11.92 4.71
N GLU A 122 -17.88 11.98 3.80
CA GLU A 122 -18.08 12.17 2.36
C GLU A 122 -18.47 10.88 1.62
N GLU A 123 -18.23 9.73 2.24
CA GLU A 123 -18.59 8.40 1.73
C GLU A 123 -17.84 8.07 0.41
N VAL A 124 -18.41 7.21 -0.44
CA VAL A 124 -17.80 6.81 -1.71
C VAL A 124 -18.00 7.90 -2.76
N MET A 125 -16.90 8.48 -3.23
CA MET A 125 -16.86 9.55 -4.22
C MET A 125 -16.49 9.06 -5.62
N VAL A 126 -16.76 9.84 -6.65
CA VAL A 126 -16.50 9.51 -8.06
C VAL A 126 -15.04 9.10 -8.31
N GLN A 127 -14.07 9.77 -7.66
CA GLN A 127 -12.68 9.37 -7.81
C GLN A 127 -12.38 8.04 -7.12
N THR A 128 -13.02 7.74 -5.98
CA THR A 128 -12.93 6.43 -5.32
C THR A 128 -13.39 5.33 -6.28
N GLU A 129 -14.51 5.55 -6.98
CA GLU A 129 -15.01 4.65 -8.01
C GLU A 129 -13.98 4.45 -9.12
N THR A 130 -13.46 5.54 -9.70
CA THR A 130 -12.48 5.49 -10.80
C THR A 130 -11.23 4.70 -10.44
N VAL A 131 -10.60 4.99 -9.29
CA VAL A 131 -9.35 4.31 -8.89
C VAL A 131 -9.60 2.87 -8.43
N THR A 132 -10.76 2.59 -7.84
CA THR A 132 -11.18 1.23 -7.48
C THR A 132 -11.41 0.39 -8.74
N LYS A 133 -12.10 0.93 -9.74
CA LYS A 133 -12.28 0.29 -11.05
C LYS A 133 -10.94 -0.08 -11.67
N GLN A 134 -9.99 0.85 -11.72
CA GLN A 134 -8.64 0.58 -12.24
C GLN A 134 -7.91 -0.53 -11.47
N ALA A 135 -8.03 -0.54 -10.14
CA ALA A 135 -7.43 -1.58 -9.32
C ALA A 135 -8.04 -2.97 -9.64
N LEU A 136 -9.35 -3.05 -9.78
CA LEU A 136 -10.05 -4.28 -10.14
C LEU A 136 -9.70 -4.76 -11.56
N GLU A 137 -9.59 -3.84 -12.52
CA GLU A 137 -9.17 -4.14 -13.89
C GLU A 137 -7.73 -4.70 -13.97
N GLU A 138 -6.83 -4.25 -13.10
CA GLU A 138 -5.46 -4.78 -12.99
C GLU A 138 -5.38 -6.01 -12.04
N ARG A 139 -6.50 -6.54 -11.60
CA ARG A 139 -6.63 -7.67 -10.66
C ARG A 139 -5.88 -7.43 -9.35
N VAL A 140 -5.96 -6.22 -8.82
CA VAL A 140 -5.42 -5.86 -7.50
C VAL A 140 -6.52 -6.03 -6.45
N ARG A 141 -6.27 -6.88 -5.44
CA ARG A 141 -7.27 -7.18 -4.40
C ARG A 141 -7.45 -5.99 -3.44
N PRO A 142 -8.68 -5.47 -3.25
CA PRO A 142 -8.93 -4.36 -2.33
C PRO A 142 -9.17 -4.81 -0.89
N VAL A 143 -8.78 -3.94 0.05
CA VAL A 143 -9.29 -3.85 1.42
C VAL A 143 -9.70 -2.40 1.68
N LEU A 144 -10.60 -2.17 2.64
CA LEU A 144 -11.20 -0.86 2.87
C LEU A 144 -10.74 -0.28 4.22
N PHE A 145 -10.29 0.96 4.21
CA PHE A 145 -10.12 1.77 5.41
C PHE A 145 -11.10 2.94 5.41
N ILE A 146 -12.03 2.94 6.37
CA ILE A 146 -12.98 4.04 6.57
C ILE A 146 -12.35 5.00 7.57
N ASN A 147 -11.87 6.12 7.04
CA ASN A 147 -11.13 7.15 7.75
C ASN A 147 -12.06 8.26 8.26
N LYS A 148 -11.55 9.10 9.14
CA LYS A 148 -12.21 10.29 9.70
C LYS A 148 -13.50 9.95 10.48
N VAL A 149 -13.54 8.79 11.13
CA VAL A 149 -14.63 8.40 12.03
C VAL A 149 -14.76 9.37 13.21
N ASP A 150 -13.65 10.01 13.61
CA ASP A 150 -13.61 11.11 14.58
C ASP A 150 -14.56 12.26 14.24
N ARG A 151 -14.72 12.59 12.95
CA ARG A 151 -15.63 13.66 12.51
C ARG A 151 -17.10 13.29 12.68
N LEU A 152 -17.47 12.02 12.49
CA LEU A 152 -18.83 11.56 12.75
C LEU A 152 -19.24 11.77 14.21
N ILE A 153 -18.29 11.54 15.14
CA ILE A 153 -18.52 11.59 16.57
C ILE A 153 -18.34 13.03 17.11
N GLY A 154 -17.21 13.66 16.77
CA GLY A 154 -16.82 14.97 17.30
C GLY A 154 -17.53 16.15 16.67
N GLU A 155 -17.58 16.18 15.32
CA GLU A 155 -18.17 17.29 14.56
C GLU A 155 -19.70 17.11 14.38
N LEU A 156 -20.11 15.95 13.86
CA LEU A 156 -21.51 15.66 13.56
C LEU A 156 -22.31 15.19 14.79
N LYS A 157 -21.63 14.89 15.89
CA LYS A 157 -22.20 14.46 17.18
C LYS A 157 -23.19 13.29 17.04
N LEU A 158 -22.91 12.37 16.14
CA LEU A 158 -23.74 11.19 15.92
C LEU A 158 -23.60 10.22 17.09
N ASN A 159 -24.70 9.57 17.44
CA ASN A 159 -24.67 8.47 18.42
C ASN A 159 -24.12 7.17 17.78
N SER A 160 -23.86 6.15 18.60
CA SER A 160 -23.27 4.88 18.17
C SER A 160 -24.03 4.23 17.00
N ASP A 161 -25.36 4.18 17.07
CA ASP A 161 -26.19 3.52 16.04
C ASP A 161 -26.17 4.27 14.72
N GLN A 162 -26.16 5.61 14.76
CA GLN A 162 -26.08 6.47 13.59
C GLN A 162 -24.70 6.34 12.91
N VAL A 163 -23.62 6.31 13.70
CA VAL A 163 -22.27 6.09 13.16
C VAL A 163 -22.19 4.72 12.52
N GLN A 164 -22.65 3.67 13.20
CA GLN A 164 -22.65 2.31 12.65
C GLN A 164 -23.42 2.23 11.35
N SER A 165 -24.61 2.87 11.29
CA SER A 165 -25.43 2.89 10.06
C SER A 165 -24.70 3.55 8.90
N LYS A 166 -23.96 4.67 9.15
CA LYS A 166 -23.14 5.33 8.13
C LYS A 166 -22.00 4.43 7.65
N LEU A 167 -21.27 3.79 8.57
CA LEU A 167 -20.16 2.90 8.21
C LEU A 167 -20.63 1.71 7.37
N LEU A 168 -21.78 1.11 7.72
CA LEU A 168 -22.38 0.01 6.94
C LEU A 168 -22.80 0.48 5.53
N ARG A 169 -23.27 1.73 5.40
CA ARG A 169 -23.60 2.30 4.09
C ARG A 169 -22.35 2.42 3.22
N VAL A 170 -21.25 2.95 3.74
CA VAL A 170 -19.97 3.04 3.00
C VAL A 170 -19.52 1.66 2.53
N ILE A 171 -19.59 0.65 3.39
CA ILE A 171 -19.22 -0.74 3.04
C ILE A 171 -20.10 -1.28 1.92
N ARG A 172 -21.42 -1.07 2.00
CA ARG A 172 -22.36 -1.50 0.97
C ARG A 172 -22.06 -0.83 -0.36
N ASP A 173 -21.87 0.49 -0.35
CA ASP A 173 -21.64 1.27 -1.57
C ASP A 173 -20.28 0.90 -2.20
N PHE A 174 -19.26 0.65 -1.39
CA PHE A 174 -17.99 0.11 -1.88
C PHE A 174 -18.12 -1.29 -2.47
N ASN A 175 -18.89 -2.18 -1.84
CA ASN A 175 -19.14 -3.52 -2.39
C ASN A 175 -19.94 -3.48 -3.70
N ASN A 176 -20.81 -2.48 -3.90
CA ASN A 176 -21.49 -2.27 -5.18
C ASN A 176 -20.47 -1.96 -6.31
N LEU A 177 -19.36 -1.26 -6.01
CA LEU A 177 -18.30 -1.04 -7.00
C LEU A 177 -17.58 -2.35 -7.36
N ILE A 178 -17.33 -3.20 -6.35
CA ILE A 178 -16.72 -4.52 -6.60
C ILE A 178 -17.65 -5.40 -7.45
N ASP A 179 -18.94 -5.38 -7.18
CA ASP A 179 -19.93 -6.13 -7.96
C ASP A 179 -20.06 -5.63 -9.39
N LEU A 180 -19.92 -4.31 -9.60
CA LEU A 180 -20.04 -3.67 -10.90
C LEU A 180 -18.80 -3.87 -11.78
N TYR A 181 -17.61 -3.72 -11.21
CA TYR A 181 -16.34 -3.67 -11.95
C TYR A 181 -15.45 -4.89 -11.77
N GLY A 182 -15.68 -5.70 -10.74
CA GLY A 182 -14.89 -6.91 -10.47
C GLY A 182 -15.18 -8.01 -11.50
N GLU A 183 -14.13 -8.75 -11.88
CA GLU A 183 -14.28 -9.94 -12.72
C GLU A 183 -15.10 -11.01 -11.98
N GLN A 184 -15.96 -11.74 -12.70
CA GLN A 184 -16.88 -12.74 -12.13
C GLN A 184 -16.18 -13.78 -11.25
N GLU A 185 -14.95 -14.14 -11.60
CA GLU A 185 -14.13 -15.11 -10.89
C GLU A 185 -13.67 -14.62 -9.52
N HIS A 186 -13.52 -13.31 -9.36
CA HIS A 186 -12.89 -12.69 -8.17
C HIS A 186 -13.87 -11.93 -7.30
N LYS A 187 -14.93 -11.34 -7.85
CA LYS A 187 -15.79 -10.36 -7.15
C LYS A 187 -16.35 -10.88 -5.84
N GLU A 188 -16.86 -12.10 -5.78
CA GLU A 188 -17.40 -12.71 -4.55
C GLU A 188 -16.36 -12.79 -3.42
N LYS A 189 -15.11 -13.15 -3.77
CA LYS A 189 -14.00 -13.29 -2.82
C LYS A 189 -13.42 -11.96 -2.40
N TRP A 190 -13.61 -10.91 -3.22
CA TRP A 190 -13.01 -9.59 -3.01
C TRP A 190 -13.96 -8.59 -2.37
N ARG A 191 -15.24 -8.95 -2.20
CA ARG A 191 -16.16 -8.15 -1.37
C ARG A 191 -15.59 -7.96 0.02
N VAL A 192 -15.62 -6.70 0.48
CA VAL A 192 -15.11 -6.37 1.81
C VAL A 192 -16.17 -6.66 2.87
N ASP A 193 -15.73 -7.18 4.00
CA ASP A 193 -16.58 -7.60 5.10
C ASP A 193 -15.84 -7.36 6.43
N PRO A 194 -16.39 -6.54 7.34
CA PRO A 194 -15.81 -6.35 8.67
C PRO A 194 -15.56 -7.65 9.44
N ALA A 195 -16.47 -8.64 9.30
CA ALA A 195 -16.32 -9.92 9.98
C ALA A 195 -15.17 -10.78 9.45
N LYS A 196 -14.74 -10.53 8.20
CA LYS A 196 -13.55 -11.16 7.60
C LYS A 196 -12.27 -10.36 7.82
N GLY A 197 -12.34 -9.26 8.56
CA GLY A 197 -11.18 -8.40 8.83
C GLY A 197 -10.69 -7.61 7.62
N THR A 198 -11.48 -7.48 6.54
CA THR A 198 -11.12 -6.75 5.32
C THR A 198 -11.53 -5.27 5.34
N VAL A 199 -12.10 -4.82 6.46
CA VAL A 199 -12.47 -3.42 6.72
C VAL A 199 -11.84 -2.97 8.03
N ALA A 200 -11.14 -1.85 7.98
CA ALA A 200 -10.68 -1.13 9.16
C ALA A 200 -11.41 0.22 9.29
N PHE A 201 -11.60 0.65 10.52
CA PHE A 201 -12.25 1.91 10.89
C PHE A 201 -11.29 2.74 11.74
N GLY A 202 -11.27 4.06 11.57
CA GLY A 202 -10.41 4.86 12.42
C GLY A 202 -10.31 6.34 12.04
N SER A 203 -9.30 6.97 12.63
CA SER A 203 -8.87 8.33 12.35
C SER A 203 -7.37 8.36 12.11
N ALA A 204 -6.98 8.65 10.87
CA ALA A 204 -5.58 8.84 10.52
C ALA A 204 -4.98 10.07 11.24
N LEU A 205 -5.77 11.12 11.42
CA LEU A 205 -5.36 12.34 12.12
C LEU A 205 -5.06 12.05 13.60
N HIS A 206 -5.94 11.31 14.28
CA HIS A 206 -5.79 10.95 15.68
C HIS A 206 -5.04 9.62 15.90
N ARG A 207 -4.57 8.97 14.80
CA ARG A 207 -3.69 7.78 14.77
C ARG A 207 -4.23 6.56 15.50
N TRP A 208 -5.55 6.37 15.48
CA TRP A 208 -6.18 5.17 16.00
C TRP A 208 -7.00 4.47 14.92
N GLY A 209 -7.12 3.16 15.05
CA GLY A 209 -7.94 2.36 14.14
C GLY A 209 -8.11 0.95 14.63
N PHE A 210 -9.12 0.26 14.13
CA PHE A 210 -9.37 -1.13 14.44
C PHE A 210 -10.06 -1.87 13.29
N THR A 211 -9.82 -3.16 13.22
CA THR A 211 -10.68 -4.15 12.58
C THR A 211 -11.55 -4.80 13.65
N VAL A 212 -12.62 -5.49 13.25
CA VAL A 212 -13.48 -6.20 14.23
C VAL A 212 -12.66 -7.19 15.05
N ASP A 213 -11.75 -7.95 14.42
CA ASP A 213 -10.88 -8.90 15.11
C ASP A 213 -10.00 -8.20 16.17
N LEU A 214 -9.35 -7.10 15.80
CA LEU A 214 -8.48 -6.36 16.69
C LEU A 214 -9.26 -5.77 17.87
N ALA A 215 -10.46 -5.23 17.62
CA ALA A 215 -11.35 -4.73 18.66
C ALA A 215 -11.75 -5.83 19.65
N GLN A 216 -12.10 -7.01 19.14
CA GLN A 216 -12.42 -8.19 19.97
C GLN A 216 -11.23 -8.64 20.82
N GLN A 217 -10.04 -8.75 20.22
CA GLN A 217 -8.81 -9.13 20.92
C GLN A 217 -8.45 -8.15 22.06
N LYS A 218 -8.68 -6.85 21.83
CA LYS A 218 -8.41 -5.78 22.81
C LYS A 218 -9.57 -5.55 23.79
N GLY A 219 -10.71 -6.23 23.60
CA GLY A 219 -11.92 -6.07 24.42
C GLY A 219 -12.59 -4.69 24.28
N ILE A 220 -12.38 -4.00 23.15
CA ILE A 220 -12.92 -2.67 22.87
C ILE A 220 -14.21 -2.79 22.07
N LYS A 221 -15.23 -2.07 22.52
CA LYS A 221 -16.50 -1.90 21.81
C LYS A 221 -16.53 -0.56 21.09
N PHE A 222 -17.34 -0.46 20.05
CA PHE A 222 -17.52 0.81 19.33
C PHE A 222 -18.05 1.93 20.25
N SER A 223 -18.90 1.58 21.23
CA SER A 223 -19.37 2.51 22.27
C SER A 223 -18.24 3.15 23.05
N ASP A 224 -17.14 2.42 23.29
CA ASP A 224 -16.00 2.93 24.07
C ASP A 224 -15.25 4.02 23.27
N VAL A 225 -15.21 3.87 21.94
CA VAL A 225 -14.64 4.89 21.04
C VAL A 225 -15.50 6.17 21.09
N VAL A 226 -16.83 6.04 21.02
CA VAL A 226 -17.75 7.19 21.13
C VAL A 226 -17.59 7.88 22.48
N GLU A 227 -17.54 7.10 23.57
CA GLU A 227 -17.35 7.61 24.92
C GLU A 227 -16.00 8.33 25.10
N ALA A 228 -14.94 7.83 24.50
CA ALA A 228 -13.61 8.45 24.54
C ALA A 228 -13.64 9.87 23.94
N TYR A 229 -14.39 10.10 22.86
CA TYR A 229 -14.59 11.43 22.30
C TYR A 229 -15.48 12.31 23.17
N GLN A 230 -16.57 11.79 23.69
CA GLN A 230 -17.47 12.53 24.57
C GLN A 230 -16.77 13.01 25.86
N LYS A 231 -15.81 12.25 26.36
CA LYS A 231 -15.00 12.56 27.54
C LYS A 231 -13.67 13.25 27.22
N GLU A 232 -13.44 13.65 25.97
CA GLU A 232 -12.20 14.27 25.50
C GLU A 232 -10.92 13.45 25.79
N ARG A 233 -11.04 12.10 25.82
CA ARG A 233 -9.95 11.15 26.09
C ARG A 233 -9.53 10.34 24.86
N TRP A 234 -9.80 10.83 23.67
CA TRP A 234 -9.49 10.14 22.42
C TRP A 234 -8.01 9.80 22.23
N GLN A 235 -7.09 10.52 22.90
CA GLN A 235 -5.66 10.23 22.88
C GLN A 235 -5.31 8.85 23.48
N GLU A 236 -6.18 8.29 24.32
CA GLU A 236 -6.01 6.95 24.87
C GLU A 236 -6.22 5.87 23.78
N LEU A 237 -7.05 6.16 22.77
CA LEU A 237 -7.31 5.25 21.66
C LEU A 237 -6.05 4.95 20.85
N GLN A 238 -5.19 5.95 20.63
CA GLN A 238 -3.92 5.76 19.92
C GLN A 238 -3.02 4.72 20.61
N LYS A 239 -3.06 4.64 21.94
CA LYS A 239 -2.26 3.68 22.70
C LYS A 239 -2.88 2.29 22.70
N THR A 240 -4.21 2.22 22.75
CA THR A 240 -4.94 0.97 22.90
C THR A 240 -5.18 0.26 21.57
N ILE A 241 -5.53 1.04 20.54
CA ILE A 241 -5.82 0.58 19.18
C ILE A 241 -5.07 1.46 18.16
N PRO A 242 -3.73 1.39 18.12
CA PRO A 242 -2.95 2.22 17.20
C PRO A 242 -3.28 1.90 15.75
N LEU A 243 -3.32 2.94 14.91
CA LEU A 243 -3.73 2.83 13.51
C LEU A 243 -2.88 1.84 12.71
N HIS A 244 -1.56 1.84 12.95
CA HIS A 244 -0.64 0.98 12.21
C HIS A 244 -0.93 -0.51 12.44
N ASP A 245 -1.28 -0.92 13.67
CA ASP A 245 -1.67 -2.30 13.97
C ASP A 245 -2.91 -2.70 13.17
N ALA A 246 -3.91 -1.83 13.11
CA ALA A 246 -5.13 -2.11 12.38
C ALA A 246 -4.89 -2.24 10.86
N ILE A 247 -4.17 -1.28 10.27
CA ILE A 247 -3.94 -1.25 8.82
C ILE A 247 -2.98 -2.34 8.38
N LEU A 248 -1.82 -2.48 9.04
CA LEU A 248 -0.81 -3.46 8.63
C LEU A 248 -1.26 -4.89 8.92
N SER A 249 -1.97 -5.15 10.03
CA SER A 249 -2.56 -6.46 10.28
C SER A 249 -3.65 -6.81 9.27
N MET A 250 -4.52 -5.86 8.92
CA MET A 250 -5.52 -6.05 7.86
C MET A 250 -4.84 -6.41 6.52
N VAL A 251 -3.80 -5.70 6.15
CA VAL A 251 -3.02 -5.93 4.93
C VAL A 251 -2.39 -7.34 4.94
N VAL A 252 -1.65 -7.68 5.98
CA VAL A 252 -0.92 -8.95 6.06
C VAL A 252 -1.87 -10.15 6.04
N LYS A 253 -2.99 -10.09 6.77
CA LYS A 253 -3.95 -11.19 6.90
C LYS A 253 -4.80 -11.39 5.64
N ASN A 254 -5.11 -10.33 4.91
CA ASN A 254 -6.14 -10.38 3.87
C ASN A 254 -5.64 -10.14 2.45
N LEU A 255 -4.49 -9.51 2.25
CA LEU A 255 -3.94 -9.32 0.92
C LEU A 255 -3.00 -10.48 0.53
N PRO A 256 -2.94 -10.83 -0.75
CA PRO A 256 -2.11 -11.95 -1.20
C PRO A 256 -0.62 -11.60 -1.11
N ASN A 257 0.20 -12.62 -0.96
CA ASN A 257 1.64 -12.52 -1.18
C ASN A 257 1.95 -12.57 -2.70
N PRO A 258 3.19 -12.23 -3.11
CA PRO A 258 3.59 -12.25 -4.51
C PRO A 258 3.34 -13.56 -5.25
N VAL A 259 3.59 -14.70 -4.58
CA VAL A 259 3.43 -16.03 -5.20
C VAL A 259 1.97 -16.35 -5.51
N GLU A 260 1.06 -15.93 -4.64
CA GLU A 260 -0.37 -16.10 -4.85
C GLU A 260 -0.90 -15.14 -5.92
N ALA A 261 -0.52 -13.87 -5.81
CA ALA A 261 -1.02 -12.82 -6.69
C ALA A 261 -0.58 -13.02 -8.14
N GLN A 262 0.67 -13.40 -8.38
CA GLN A 262 1.20 -13.54 -9.73
C GLN A 262 0.51 -14.63 -10.55
N LYS A 263 -0.05 -15.65 -9.91
CA LYS A 263 -0.81 -16.72 -10.60
C LYS A 263 -2.00 -16.20 -11.40
N TYR A 264 -2.71 -15.20 -10.89
CA TYR A 264 -3.88 -14.64 -11.57
C TYR A 264 -3.62 -13.26 -12.19
N ARG A 265 -2.58 -12.53 -11.74
CA ARG A 265 -2.23 -11.22 -12.28
C ARG A 265 -1.38 -11.29 -13.54
N VAL A 266 -0.35 -12.15 -13.56
CA VAL A 266 0.54 -12.29 -14.72
C VAL A 266 -0.23 -12.58 -16.01
N PRO A 267 -1.22 -13.48 -16.06
CA PRO A 267 -2.03 -13.70 -17.26
C PRO A 267 -2.78 -12.46 -17.76
N LYS A 268 -3.05 -11.51 -16.87
CA LYS A 268 -3.74 -10.26 -17.21
C LYS A 268 -2.79 -9.19 -17.75
N ILE A 269 -1.66 -8.99 -17.07
CA ILE A 269 -0.76 -7.86 -17.34
C ILE A 269 0.31 -8.16 -18.38
N TRP A 270 0.68 -9.42 -18.55
CA TRP A 270 1.70 -9.83 -19.51
C TRP A 270 1.06 -10.44 -20.78
N LYS A 271 1.58 -10.04 -21.95
CA LYS A 271 1.02 -10.44 -23.26
C LYS A 271 1.82 -11.52 -23.98
N GLY A 272 2.92 -11.99 -23.37
CA GLY A 272 3.72 -13.08 -23.92
C GLY A 272 3.11 -14.44 -23.63
N GLU A 273 3.80 -15.49 -24.06
CA GLU A 273 3.37 -16.89 -23.89
C GLU A 273 3.58 -17.35 -22.45
N LEU A 274 2.49 -17.67 -21.75
CA LEU A 274 2.54 -18.12 -20.36
C LEU A 274 3.31 -19.43 -20.18
N GLU A 275 3.29 -20.32 -21.17
CA GLU A 275 4.00 -21.61 -21.15
C GLU A 275 5.50 -21.48 -21.43
N SER A 276 5.98 -20.30 -21.83
CA SER A 276 7.42 -20.05 -21.99
C SER A 276 8.14 -20.10 -20.65
N GLU A 277 9.46 -20.27 -20.67
CA GLU A 277 10.32 -20.22 -19.48
C GLU A 277 10.10 -18.93 -18.68
N ILE A 278 10.02 -17.79 -19.36
CA ILE A 278 9.75 -16.47 -18.75
C ILE A 278 8.37 -16.44 -18.11
N GLY A 279 7.32 -16.90 -18.82
CA GLY A 279 5.95 -16.92 -18.33
C GLY A 279 5.82 -17.79 -17.08
N GLN A 280 6.39 -18.98 -17.11
CA GLN A 280 6.38 -19.90 -15.95
C GLN A 280 7.18 -19.36 -14.77
N ALA A 281 8.33 -18.73 -14.99
CA ALA A 281 9.11 -18.09 -13.94
C ALA A 281 8.33 -16.94 -13.27
N MET A 282 7.65 -16.10 -14.04
CA MET A 282 6.79 -15.05 -13.50
C MET A 282 5.59 -15.61 -12.74
N LEU A 283 4.88 -16.62 -13.26
CA LEU A 283 3.74 -17.24 -12.58
C LEU A 283 4.12 -17.84 -11.21
N LYS A 284 5.32 -18.40 -11.10
CA LYS A 284 5.85 -19.02 -9.87
C LYS A 284 6.55 -18.03 -8.96
N CYS A 285 6.74 -16.78 -9.39
CA CYS A 285 7.59 -15.81 -8.69
C CYS A 285 8.99 -16.41 -8.43
N ASP A 286 9.57 -17.07 -9.44
CA ASP A 286 10.81 -17.83 -9.31
C ASP A 286 12.02 -16.90 -9.28
N GLU A 287 12.77 -16.90 -8.19
CA GLU A 287 13.98 -16.07 -8.03
C GLU A 287 15.21 -16.58 -8.78
N ASN A 288 15.17 -17.81 -9.25
CA ASN A 288 16.25 -18.43 -10.01
C ASN A 288 15.98 -18.46 -11.52
N GLY A 289 14.78 -18.05 -11.93
CA GLY A 289 14.40 -17.96 -13.34
C GLY A 289 14.94 -16.71 -14.04
N PRO A 290 14.58 -16.50 -15.30
CA PRO A 290 14.90 -15.28 -16.05
C PRO A 290 14.41 -14.04 -15.31
N THR A 291 15.26 -13.00 -15.24
CA THR A 291 14.91 -11.76 -14.54
C THR A 291 13.95 -10.91 -15.37
N VAL A 292 12.76 -10.65 -14.81
CA VAL A 292 11.75 -9.77 -15.40
C VAL A 292 11.36 -8.69 -14.39
N ILE A 293 11.52 -7.42 -14.78
CA ILE A 293 11.20 -6.26 -13.97
C ILE A 293 10.22 -5.38 -14.74
N CYS A 294 9.08 -5.06 -14.12
CA CYS A 294 8.14 -4.07 -14.64
C CYS A 294 8.44 -2.71 -14.01
N LEU A 295 9.05 -1.81 -14.77
CA LEU A 295 9.33 -0.46 -14.32
C LEU A 295 8.04 0.35 -14.26
N THR A 296 7.77 0.98 -13.13
CA THR A 296 6.56 1.76 -12.87
C THR A 296 6.81 3.25 -12.80
N SER A 297 8.02 3.65 -12.41
CA SER A 297 8.42 5.05 -12.37
C SER A 297 9.91 5.22 -12.66
N ALA A 298 10.26 6.39 -13.17
CA ALA A 298 11.63 6.86 -13.32
C ALA A 298 11.68 8.31 -12.82
N GLN A 299 12.59 8.59 -11.90
CA GLN A 299 12.69 9.89 -11.24
C GLN A 299 14.15 10.36 -11.17
N MET A 300 14.37 11.66 -11.40
CA MET A 300 15.67 12.26 -11.17
C MET A 300 15.89 12.44 -9.67
N ASP A 301 16.96 11.86 -9.17
CA ASP A 301 17.48 12.08 -7.83
C ASP A 301 18.64 13.09 -7.94
N PRO A 302 18.68 14.16 -7.11
CA PRO A 302 19.71 15.19 -7.21
C PRO A 302 21.15 14.69 -7.06
N HIS A 303 21.34 13.55 -6.37
CA HIS A 303 22.67 13.01 -6.06
C HIS A 303 23.01 11.74 -6.84
N ALA A 304 22.00 10.96 -7.22
CA ALA A 304 22.19 9.65 -7.84
C ALA A 304 21.83 9.61 -9.33
N GLY A 305 21.28 10.71 -9.89
CA GLY A 305 20.82 10.72 -11.27
C GLY A 305 19.46 10.03 -11.45
N LEU A 306 19.25 9.37 -12.58
CA LEU A 306 17.97 8.72 -12.87
C LEU A 306 17.81 7.42 -12.07
N VAL A 307 16.76 7.35 -11.27
CA VAL A 307 16.36 6.18 -10.50
C VAL A 307 15.10 5.58 -11.12
N ALA A 308 15.19 4.37 -11.63
CA ALA A 308 14.06 3.61 -12.14
C ALA A 308 13.54 2.65 -11.06
N THR A 309 12.24 2.71 -10.79
CA THR A 309 11.61 1.86 -9.77
C THR A 309 10.63 0.91 -10.42
N GLY A 310 10.60 -0.34 -9.95
CA GLY A 310 9.70 -1.34 -10.47
C GLY A 310 9.57 -2.59 -9.62
N ARG A 311 8.67 -3.46 -10.04
CA ARG A 311 8.43 -4.77 -9.45
C ARG A 311 9.25 -5.84 -10.16
N THR A 312 10.02 -6.60 -9.40
CA THR A 312 10.67 -7.82 -9.90
C THR A 312 9.69 -8.99 -9.85
N PHE A 313 9.25 -9.47 -11.03
CA PHE A 313 8.28 -10.56 -11.15
C PHE A 313 8.94 -11.94 -11.12
N SER A 314 10.13 -12.07 -11.70
CA SER A 314 10.92 -13.30 -11.69
C SER A 314 12.41 -12.98 -11.68
N GLY A 315 13.24 -13.94 -11.37
CA GLY A 315 14.69 -13.80 -11.28
C GLY A 315 15.13 -12.97 -10.08
N SER A 316 16.29 -12.40 -10.20
CA SER A 316 16.87 -11.46 -9.24
C SER A 316 17.77 -10.48 -9.94
N ILE A 317 17.97 -9.31 -9.35
CA ILE A 317 18.80 -8.25 -9.89
C ILE A 317 19.89 -7.86 -8.91
N ARG A 318 21.11 -7.61 -9.43
CA ARG A 318 22.31 -7.21 -8.68
C ARG A 318 23.00 -6.05 -9.40
N GLU A 319 23.88 -5.39 -8.67
CA GLU A 319 24.83 -4.45 -9.28
C GLU A 319 25.68 -5.19 -10.33
N GLY A 320 25.92 -4.54 -11.45
CA GLY A 320 26.71 -5.08 -12.56
C GLY A 320 25.95 -5.93 -13.56
N ASP A 321 24.73 -6.36 -13.26
CA ASP A 321 23.90 -7.14 -14.17
C ASP A 321 23.59 -6.36 -15.46
N ARG A 322 23.55 -7.10 -16.58
CA ARG A 322 23.07 -6.56 -17.86
C ARG A 322 21.60 -6.84 -18.00
N ILE A 323 20.85 -5.80 -18.29
CA ILE A 323 19.41 -5.88 -18.56
C ILE A 323 19.07 -5.30 -19.92
N TYR A 324 18.09 -5.89 -20.60
CA TYR A 324 17.54 -5.38 -21.83
C TYR A 324 16.27 -4.59 -21.55
N LEU A 325 16.27 -3.28 -21.86
CA LEU A 325 15.11 -2.43 -21.72
C LEU A 325 14.26 -2.51 -23.00
N VAL A 326 13.16 -3.25 -22.92
CA VAL A 326 12.28 -3.55 -24.06
C VAL A 326 11.78 -2.28 -24.76
N GLY A 327 11.37 -1.27 -24.00
CA GLY A 327 10.86 0.01 -24.55
C GLY A 327 11.92 0.80 -25.33
N ALA A 328 13.16 0.83 -24.85
CA ALA A 328 14.27 1.52 -25.50
C ALA A 328 15.00 0.63 -26.55
N LYS A 329 14.73 -0.67 -26.56
CA LYS A 329 15.41 -1.68 -27.39
C LYS A 329 16.94 -1.64 -27.24
N LYS A 330 17.42 -1.51 -26.00
CA LYS A 330 18.83 -1.31 -25.66
C LYS A 330 19.22 -2.03 -24.40
N ASP A 331 20.48 -2.50 -24.34
CA ASP A 331 21.08 -3.06 -23.14
C ASP A 331 21.64 -1.97 -22.24
N TYR A 332 21.47 -2.17 -20.92
CA TYR A 332 22.03 -1.34 -19.89
C TYR A 332 22.74 -2.19 -18.85
N ARG A 333 23.72 -1.59 -18.17
CA ARG A 333 24.37 -2.20 -17.01
C ARG A 333 23.86 -1.53 -15.75
N VAL A 334 23.32 -2.30 -14.83
CA VAL A 334 22.84 -1.83 -13.54
C VAL A 334 24.04 -1.35 -12.71
N GLN A 335 24.05 -0.08 -12.36
CA GLN A 335 25.11 0.53 -11.55
C GLN A 335 24.90 0.32 -10.07
N GLN A 336 23.64 0.32 -9.62
CA GLN A 336 23.28 0.14 -8.23
C GLN A 336 21.86 -0.41 -8.11
N VAL A 337 21.66 -1.26 -7.10
CA VAL A 337 20.35 -1.79 -6.70
C VAL A 337 20.04 -1.31 -5.29
N SER A 338 18.83 -0.82 -5.07
CA SER A 338 18.42 -0.26 -3.78
C SER A 338 16.97 -0.63 -3.46
N MET A 339 16.64 -0.59 -2.17
CA MET A 339 15.27 -0.64 -1.66
C MET A 339 14.90 0.69 -0.99
N TYR A 340 13.61 0.95 -0.84
CA TYR A 340 13.13 2.15 -0.18
C TYR A 340 12.85 1.92 1.31
N MET A 341 13.40 2.82 2.14
CA MET A 341 13.17 2.89 3.58
C MET A 341 12.66 4.28 3.95
N GLY A 342 11.36 4.49 3.77
CA GLY A 342 10.78 5.84 3.85
C GLY A 342 11.30 6.73 2.72
N ALA A 343 11.75 7.94 3.07
CA ALA A 343 12.34 8.89 2.13
C ALA A 343 13.75 8.50 1.65
N PHE A 344 14.33 7.44 2.19
CA PHE A 344 15.72 7.06 1.92
C PHE A 344 15.77 5.79 1.08
N ARG A 345 16.81 5.69 0.25
CA ARG A 345 17.18 4.47 -0.45
C ARG A 345 18.35 3.81 0.27
N GLU A 346 18.21 2.53 0.53
CA GLU A 346 19.28 1.70 1.07
C GLU A 346 19.82 0.80 -0.04
N VAL A 347 21.13 0.84 -0.25
CA VAL A 347 21.81 0.01 -1.24
C VAL A 347 21.81 -1.42 -0.74
N VAL A 348 21.51 -2.35 -1.64
CA VAL A 348 21.48 -3.78 -1.34
C VAL A 348 22.23 -4.57 -2.41
N ASP A 349 22.77 -5.71 -2.05
CA ASP A 349 23.54 -6.54 -2.99
C ASP A 349 22.64 -7.21 -4.04
N ARG A 350 21.41 -7.54 -3.65
CA ARG A 350 20.47 -8.29 -4.49
C ARG A 350 19.03 -7.99 -4.11
N ILE A 351 18.15 -7.90 -5.13
CA ILE A 351 16.70 -7.94 -4.93
C ILE A 351 16.13 -9.12 -5.73
N ALA A 352 15.40 -10.00 -5.05
CA ALA A 352 14.76 -11.16 -5.63
C ALA A 352 13.32 -10.89 -6.08
N ALA A 353 12.78 -11.79 -6.90
CA ALA A 353 11.38 -11.80 -7.32
C ALA A 353 10.42 -11.60 -6.15
N GLY A 354 9.33 -10.89 -6.39
CA GLY A 354 8.32 -10.55 -5.39
C GLY A 354 8.57 -9.24 -4.65
N ASN A 355 9.63 -8.50 -4.96
CA ASN A 355 9.99 -7.25 -4.28
C ASN A 355 9.97 -6.04 -5.22
N ILE A 356 9.91 -4.85 -4.63
CA ILE A 356 10.07 -3.57 -5.34
C ILE A 356 11.55 -3.20 -5.34
N SER A 357 12.09 -2.90 -6.50
CA SER A 357 13.48 -2.53 -6.71
C SER A 357 13.63 -1.10 -7.23
N ALA A 358 14.68 -0.42 -6.80
CA ALA A 358 15.14 0.83 -7.38
C ALA A 358 16.50 0.60 -8.05
N LEU A 359 16.59 0.94 -9.33
CA LEU A 359 17.75 0.68 -10.19
C LEU A 359 18.35 1.99 -10.67
N LEU A 360 19.68 2.08 -10.65
CA LEU A 360 20.46 3.17 -11.21
C LEU A 360 21.27 2.67 -12.41
N GLY A 361 21.61 3.62 -13.30
CA GLY A 361 22.41 3.32 -14.51
C GLY A 361 21.57 3.07 -15.77
N LEU A 362 20.29 3.41 -15.71
CA LEU A 362 19.38 3.35 -16.85
C LEU A 362 19.20 4.78 -17.40
N ASP A 363 19.74 5.03 -18.61
CA ASP A 363 19.48 6.28 -19.34
C ASP A 363 18.18 6.08 -20.14
N LEU A 364 17.05 6.46 -19.53
CA LEU A 364 15.70 6.27 -20.05
C LEU A 364 15.26 7.45 -20.93
#